data_011f3e7ad1302f75de27c3f8b8a321df
#
_entry.id   011f3e7ad1302f75de27c3f8b8a321df
#
_cell.length_a   1.000
_cell.length_b   1.000
_cell.length_c   1.000
_cell.angle_alpha   90.00
_cell.angle_beta   90.00
_cell.angle_gamma   90.00
#
_symmetry.space_group_name_H-M   'P 1'
#
loop_
_entity.id
_entity.type
_entity.pdbx_description
1 polymer ?
#
loop_
_entity_poly.entity_id
_entity_poly.type
_entity_poly.pdbx_seq_one_letter_code
_entity_poly.pdbx_strand_id
1 'polypeptide(L)'
;MANMRAIRTRIKSVESTRQITKSMKMVAASKLRRTQDSMAALRPFAETSRRMLAHVAATASGAECPLLVPHEGERICYVLFVGNRGLCGMYNSALVKYLEELAKGKDCFLVVSGRWGREVIAASGIPVKKTFDAASDTPDSAEARELAGYLRELYLGGEADKVVLVYEHYKSALAQVPVNMQLLPVVAGEAEGSAGDYIFEPDAEELLDRLAQLYLDSTMLSVLLEAKTGEHTARMTAMTSATDNTD
;
A
#
# COMPACT_ATOMS: atom_id res chain seq x y z
N MET A 1 -53.85 -11.63 2.42
CA MET A 1 -53.14 -12.38 1.34
C MET A 1 -51.95 -11.59 0.76
N ALA A 2 -52.06 -10.29 0.59
CA ALA A 2 -50.92 -9.46 0.10
C ALA A 2 -49.67 -9.55 0.99
N ASN A 3 -49.86 -9.62 2.31
CA ASN A 3 -48.76 -9.68 3.30
C ASN A 3 -47.95 -10.99 3.18
N MET A 4 -48.60 -12.14 3.00
CA MET A 4 -47.91 -13.44 2.85
C MET A 4 -47.07 -13.52 1.57
N ARG A 5 -47.53 -12.92 0.48
CA ARG A 5 -46.79 -12.88 -0.78
C ARG A 5 -45.56 -11.99 -0.67
N ALA A 6 -45.69 -10.84 -0.01
CA ALA A 6 -44.58 -9.94 0.25
C ALA A 6 -43.52 -10.60 1.13
N ILE A 7 -43.92 -11.33 2.19
CA ILE A 7 -42.99 -12.06 3.07
C ILE A 7 -42.24 -13.13 2.30
N ARG A 8 -42.90 -13.95 1.49
CA ARG A 8 -42.24 -14.98 0.67
C ARG A 8 -41.21 -14.37 -0.32
N THR A 9 -41.58 -13.26 -0.96
CA THR A 9 -40.67 -12.55 -1.86
C THR A 9 -39.45 -12.04 -1.09
N ARG A 10 -39.64 -11.53 0.13
CA ARG A 10 -38.54 -11.04 0.98
C ARG A 10 -37.62 -12.20 1.41
N ILE A 11 -38.16 -13.32 1.84
CA ILE A 11 -37.41 -14.54 2.19
C ILE A 11 -36.52 -14.95 1.00
N LYS A 12 -37.11 -15.10 -0.20
CA LYS A 12 -36.37 -15.48 -1.40
C LYS A 12 -35.26 -14.48 -1.74
N SER A 13 -35.48 -13.18 -1.54
CA SER A 13 -34.46 -12.13 -1.75
C SER A 13 -33.32 -12.27 -0.75
N VAL A 14 -33.62 -12.51 0.54
CA VAL A 14 -32.62 -12.69 1.60
C VAL A 14 -31.80 -13.96 1.35
N GLU A 15 -32.42 -15.08 0.99
CA GLU A 15 -31.74 -16.33 0.61
C GLU A 15 -30.78 -16.11 -0.57
N SER A 16 -31.20 -15.37 -1.59
CA SER A 16 -30.36 -15.02 -2.73
C SER A 16 -29.16 -14.15 -2.29
N THR A 17 -29.40 -13.15 -1.45
CA THR A 17 -28.33 -12.29 -0.91
C THR A 17 -27.33 -13.11 -0.10
N ARG A 18 -27.80 -14.03 0.75
CA ARG A 18 -26.94 -14.95 1.50
C ARG A 18 -26.04 -15.78 0.60
N GLN A 19 -26.58 -16.31 -0.49
CA GLN A 19 -25.80 -17.10 -1.43
C GLN A 19 -24.72 -16.29 -2.14
N ILE A 20 -25.01 -15.03 -2.48
CA ILE A 20 -24.05 -14.10 -3.07
C ILE A 20 -22.95 -13.76 -2.06
N THR A 21 -23.30 -13.34 -0.83
CA THR A 21 -22.31 -12.96 0.19
C THR A 21 -21.43 -14.14 0.58
N LYS A 22 -21.97 -15.35 0.70
CA LYS A 22 -21.20 -16.57 0.93
C LYS A 22 -20.20 -16.85 -0.19
N SER A 23 -20.58 -16.67 -1.44
CA SER A 23 -19.68 -16.83 -2.58
C SER A 23 -18.59 -15.78 -2.58
N MET A 24 -18.92 -14.51 -2.30
CA MET A 24 -17.95 -13.42 -2.20
C MET A 24 -16.96 -13.64 -1.04
N LYS A 25 -17.41 -14.16 0.11
CA LYS A 25 -16.56 -14.56 1.23
C LYS A 25 -15.51 -15.58 0.78
N MET A 26 -15.94 -16.64 0.07
CA MET A 26 -15.01 -17.68 -0.40
C MET A 26 -13.98 -17.13 -1.40
N VAL A 27 -14.40 -16.27 -2.32
CA VAL A 27 -13.49 -15.61 -3.26
C VAL A 27 -12.49 -14.74 -2.54
N ALA A 28 -12.95 -13.91 -1.57
CA ALA A 28 -12.07 -13.06 -0.77
C ALA A 28 -11.06 -13.89 0.04
N ALA A 29 -11.48 -14.99 0.65
CA ALA A 29 -10.60 -15.90 1.39
C ALA A 29 -9.52 -16.54 0.50
N SER A 30 -9.87 -16.94 -0.73
CA SER A 30 -8.91 -17.48 -1.69
C SER A 30 -7.86 -16.44 -2.11
N LYS A 31 -8.28 -15.19 -2.37
CA LYS A 31 -7.39 -14.09 -2.71
C LYS A 31 -6.48 -13.71 -1.54
N LEU A 32 -7.05 -13.64 -0.33
CA LEU A 32 -6.31 -13.40 0.91
C LEU A 32 -5.15 -14.39 1.06
N ARG A 33 -5.41 -15.67 0.89
CA ARG A 33 -4.38 -16.70 1.01
C ARG A 33 -3.24 -16.47 0.02
N ARG A 34 -3.55 -16.17 -1.24
CA ARG A 34 -2.53 -15.91 -2.27
C ARG A 34 -1.66 -14.71 -1.93
N THR A 35 -2.26 -13.60 -1.49
CA THR A 35 -1.48 -12.41 -1.10
C THR A 35 -0.62 -12.68 0.13
N GLN A 36 -1.11 -13.44 1.11
CA GLN A 36 -0.31 -13.84 2.28
C GLN A 36 0.87 -14.72 1.89
N ASP A 37 0.67 -15.70 1.01
CA ASP A 37 1.75 -16.57 0.50
C ASP A 37 2.82 -15.73 -0.24
N SER A 38 2.38 -14.75 -1.06
CA SER A 38 3.29 -13.84 -1.76
C SER A 38 4.06 -12.92 -0.81
N MET A 39 3.41 -12.38 0.24
CA MET A 39 4.08 -11.58 1.28
C MET A 39 5.15 -12.40 2.01
N ALA A 40 4.83 -13.64 2.38
CA ALA A 40 5.77 -14.51 3.06
C ALA A 40 6.99 -14.83 2.19
N ALA A 41 6.78 -15.03 0.89
CA ALA A 41 7.86 -15.27 -0.07
C ALA A 41 8.75 -14.03 -0.31
N LEU A 42 8.16 -12.82 -0.30
CA LEU A 42 8.89 -11.57 -0.54
C LEU A 42 9.72 -11.12 0.68
N ARG A 43 9.28 -11.43 1.89
CA ARG A 43 9.86 -10.92 3.14
C ARG A 43 11.37 -11.09 3.24
N PRO A 44 11.99 -12.28 3.00
CA PRO A 44 13.44 -12.44 3.10
C PRO A 44 14.21 -11.55 2.13
N PHE A 45 13.65 -11.34 0.93
CA PHE A 45 14.25 -10.49 -0.10
C PHE A 45 14.21 -9.01 0.32
N ALA A 46 13.06 -8.52 0.78
CA ALA A 46 12.89 -7.14 1.24
C ALA A 46 13.79 -6.82 2.45
N GLU A 47 13.88 -7.75 3.42
CA GLU A 47 14.76 -7.61 4.57
C GLU A 47 16.25 -7.58 4.17
N THR A 48 16.65 -8.43 3.23
CA THR A 48 18.03 -8.46 2.73
C THR A 48 18.38 -7.21 1.96
N SER A 49 17.49 -6.74 1.05
CA SER A 49 17.68 -5.50 0.30
C SER A 49 17.85 -4.29 1.23
N ARG A 50 17.03 -4.20 2.29
CA ARG A 50 17.13 -3.13 3.30
C ARG A 50 18.48 -3.19 4.04
N ARG A 51 18.92 -4.38 4.47
CA ARG A 51 20.20 -4.55 5.17
C ARG A 51 21.38 -4.19 4.27
N MET A 52 21.36 -4.64 3.01
CA MET A 52 22.41 -4.30 2.05
C MET A 52 22.50 -2.79 1.81
N LEU A 53 21.35 -2.13 1.60
CA LEU A 53 21.33 -0.67 1.43
C LEU A 53 21.88 0.05 2.65
N ALA A 54 21.45 -0.32 3.87
CA ALA A 54 21.95 0.27 5.12
C ALA A 54 23.47 0.10 5.26
N HIS A 55 23.97 -1.08 4.90
CA HIS A 55 25.39 -1.41 5.02
C HIS A 55 26.25 -0.65 4.02
N VAL A 56 25.83 -0.60 2.75
CA VAL A 56 26.55 0.17 1.71
C VAL A 56 26.48 1.67 2.00
N ALA A 57 25.33 2.21 2.40
CA ALA A 57 25.20 3.62 2.76
C ALA A 57 26.10 4.03 3.93
N ALA A 58 26.34 3.12 4.89
CA ALA A 58 27.22 3.38 6.03
C ALA A 58 28.72 3.26 5.69
N THR A 59 29.09 2.41 4.71
CA THR A 59 30.48 2.09 4.37
C THR A 59 31.01 2.84 3.14
N ALA A 60 30.11 3.28 2.25
CA ALA A 60 30.45 4.02 1.03
C ALA A 60 30.74 5.50 1.35
N SER A 61 31.86 5.78 1.99
CA SER A 61 32.25 7.14 2.36
C SER A 61 32.37 8.05 1.13
N GLY A 62 31.53 9.10 1.07
CA GLY A 62 31.53 10.09 -0.01
C GLY A 62 30.73 9.72 -1.25
N ALA A 63 30.07 8.57 -1.28
CA ALA A 63 29.12 8.25 -2.33
C ALA A 63 27.79 9.01 -2.09
N GLU A 64 27.34 9.72 -3.11
CA GLU A 64 26.07 10.45 -3.07
C GLU A 64 24.99 9.66 -3.84
N CYS A 65 23.86 9.44 -3.20
CA CYS A 65 22.68 8.88 -3.87
C CYS A 65 21.52 9.88 -3.70
N PRO A 66 21.02 10.48 -4.79
CA PRO A 66 19.96 11.48 -4.73
C PRO A 66 18.70 11.02 -4.01
N LEU A 67 18.42 9.70 -3.99
CA LEU A 67 17.26 9.13 -3.32
C LEU A 67 17.37 9.09 -1.78
N LEU A 68 18.59 9.27 -1.24
CA LEU A 68 18.86 9.30 0.20
C LEU A 68 19.00 10.74 0.72
N VAL A 69 19.23 11.71 -0.17
CA VAL A 69 19.48 13.12 0.21
C VAL A 69 18.13 13.82 0.44
N PRO A 70 17.86 14.34 1.65
CA PRO A 70 16.65 15.12 1.89
C PRO A 70 16.64 16.43 1.11
N HIS A 71 15.50 16.82 0.56
CA HIS A 71 15.29 18.16 0.01
C HIS A 71 15.03 19.16 1.13
N GLU A 72 15.35 20.43 0.90
CA GLU A 72 15.13 21.51 1.87
C GLU A 72 13.65 21.91 2.01
N GLY A 73 12.82 21.55 1.05
CA GLY A 73 11.38 21.84 1.03
C GLY A 73 10.55 20.94 1.96
N GLU A 74 9.25 21.28 2.10
CA GLU A 74 8.31 20.54 2.94
C GLU A 74 7.13 19.97 2.17
N ARG A 75 7.17 20.00 0.83
CA ARG A 75 6.06 19.53 0.00
C ARG A 75 5.96 18.02 -0.01
N ILE A 76 4.82 17.49 0.44
CA ILE A 76 4.62 16.05 0.64
C ILE A 76 3.74 15.46 -0.46
N CYS A 77 4.23 14.41 -1.11
CA CYS A 77 3.42 13.52 -1.92
C CYS A 77 2.90 12.39 -1.05
N TYR A 78 1.59 12.38 -0.76
CA TYR A 78 0.96 11.22 -0.12
C TYR A 78 0.49 10.23 -1.19
N VAL A 79 0.83 8.96 -1.01
CA VAL A 79 0.39 7.86 -1.88
C VAL A 79 -0.66 7.06 -1.13
N LEU A 80 -1.92 7.18 -1.55
CA LEU A 80 -3.05 6.53 -0.90
C LEU A 80 -3.42 5.23 -1.60
N PHE A 81 -3.41 4.13 -0.87
CA PHE A 81 -3.78 2.80 -1.38
C PHE A 81 -5.22 2.45 -1.00
N VAL A 82 -6.13 2.59 -1.94
CA VAL A 82 -7.55 2.20 -1.80
C VAL A 82 -7.93 1.12 -2.80
N GLY A 83 -9.04 0.43 -2.54
CA GLY A 83 -9.56 -0.57 -3.47
C GLY A 83 -10.20 0.03 -4.73
N ASN A 84 -10.47 -0.82 -5.74
CA ASN A 84 -11.29 -0.42 -6.89
C ASN A 84 -12.78 -0.53 -6.61
N ARG A 85 -13.19 -1.31 -5.59
CA ARG A 85 -14.57 -1.67 -5.28
C ARG A 85 -14.85 -1.52 -3.80
N GLY A 86 -16.12 -1.34 -3.46
CA GLY A 86 -16.61 -1.38 -2.09
C GLY A 86 -16.81 -2.80 -1.54
N LEU A 87 -17.73 -2.93 -0.60
CA LEU A 87 -18.06 -4.16 0.12
C LEU A 87 -16.88 -4.74 0.92
N CYS A 88 -15.97 -3.88 1.35
CA CYS A 88 -14.82 -4.19 2.21
C CYS A 88 -14.92 -3.49 3.58
N GLY A 89 -16.13 -3.38 4.12
CA GLY A 89 -16.35 -2.73 5.41
C GLY A 89 -15.84 -1.28 5.43
N MET A 90 -15.11 -0.93 6.45
CA MET A 90 -14.56 0.41 6.65
C MET A 90 -13.17 0.63 6.04
N TYR A 91 -12.58 -0.36 5.38
CA TYR A 91 -11.22 -0.32 4.83
C TYR A 91 -10.90 1.01 4.13
N ASN A 92 -11.65 1.34 3.08
CA ASN A 92 -11.38 2.54 2.29
C ASN A 92 -11.68 3.84 3.07
N SER A 93 -12.78 3.90 3.81
CA SER A 93 -13.18 5.10 4.55
C SER A 93 -12.24 5.41 5.72
N ALA A 94 -11.70 4.39 6.37
CA ALA A 94 -10.71 4.55 7.44
C ALA A 94 -9.40 5.15 6.90
N LEU A 95 -8.95 4.69 5.73
CA LEU A 95 -7.75 5.21 5.05
C LEU A 95 -7.90 6.68 4.64
N VAL A 96 -9.06 7.05 4.06
CA VAL A 96 -9.31 8.43 3.67
C VAL A 96 -9.35 9.35 4.89
N LYS A 97 -10.07 8.95 5.93
CA LYS A 97 -10.12 9.72 7.18
C LYS A 97 -8.73 9.88 7.82
N TYR A 98 -7.93 8.82 7.83
CA TYR A 98 -6.56 8.88 8.35
C TYR A 98 -5.69 9.84 7.53
N LEU A 99 -5.81 9.80 6.19
CA LEU A 99 -5.10 10.72 5.31
C LEU A 99 -5.49 12.18 5.55
N GLU A 100 -6.79 12.48 5.70
CA GLU A 100 -7.27 13.84 5.96
C GLU A 100 -6.66 14.41 7.24
N GLU A 101 -6.58 13.62 8.31
CA GLU A 101 -5.94 14.00 9.56
C GLU A 101 -4.42 14.23 9.39
N LEU A 102 -3.76 13.35 8.63
CA LEU A 102 -2.33 13.41 8.39
C LEU A 102 -1.92 14.60 7.52
N ALA A 103 -2.75 14.98 6.54
CA ALA A 103 -2.49 16.05 5.59
C ALA A 103 -2.85 17.44 6.10
N LYS A 104 -3.55 17.54 7.23
CA LYS A 104 -4.08 18.79 7.76
C LYS A 104 -2.98 19.84 8.00
N GLY A 105 -3.13 20.99 7.34
CA GLY A 105 -2.19 22.12 7.47
C GLY A 105 -0.85 21.93 6.78
N LYS A 106 -0.68 20.91 5.92
CA LYS A 106 0.55 20.64 5.19
C LYS A 106 0.42 21.01 3.72
N ASP A 107 1.51 21.46 3.12
CA ASP A 107 1.61 21.55 1.66
C ASP A 107 1.77 20.15 1.10
N CYS A 108 0.74 19.65 0.44
CA CYS A 108 0.73 18.27 -0.04
C CYS A 108 -0.17 18.07 -1.26
N PHE A 109 0.09 16.99 -1.95
CA PHE A 109 -0.75 16.47 -3.02
C PHE A 109 -0.83 14.94 -2.95
N LEU A 110 -1.77 14.39 -3.70
CA LEU A 110 -2.04 12.95 -3.70
C LEU A 110 -1.63 12.27 -5.00
N VAL A 111 -1.09 11.08 -4.84
CA VAL A 111 -1.10 10.01 -5.83
C VAL A 111 -2.00 8.91 -5.27
N VAL A 112 -2.97 8.46 -6.05
CA VAL A 112 -3.96 7.49 -5.57
C VAL A 112 -3.80 6.19 -6.36
N SER A 113 -3.66 5.07 -5.64
CA SER A 113 -3.77 3.73 -6.20
C SER A 113 -5.14 3.16 -5.84
N GLY A 114 -6.03 3.09 -6.82
CA GLY A 114 -7.41 2.64 -6.68
C GLY A 114 -8.45 3.66 -7.15
N ARG A 115 -9.66 3.19 -7.41
CA ARG A 115 -10.75 4.01 -7.96
C ARG A 115 -11.82 4.37 -6.93
N TRP A 116 -11.78 3.72 -5.77
CA TRP A 116 -12.79 3.95 -4.74
C TRP A 116 -12.67 5.36 -4.16
N GLY A 117 -13.81 5.98 -3.93
CA GLY A 117 -13.87 7.25 -3.21
C GLY A 117 -13.33 8.45 -3.96
N ARG A 118 -13.23 8.41 -5.31
CA ARG A 118 -12.78 9.59 -6.09
C ARG A 118 -13.50 10.87 -5.70
N GLU A 119 -14.81 10.79 -5.50
CA GLU A 119 -15.62 11.93 -5.08
C GLU A 119 -15.32 12.34 -3.63
N VAL A 120 -15.13 11.37 -2.75
CA VAL A 120 -14.77 11.60 -1.33
C VAL A 120 -13.37 12.23 -1.23
N ILE A 121 -12.40 11.68 -1.99
CA ILE A 121 -11.04 12.22 -2.04
C ILE A 121 -11.03 13.62 -2.64
N ALA A 122 -11.81 13.88 -3.70
CA ALA A 122 -11.95 15.20 -4.28
C ALA A 122 -12.59 16.18 -3.29
N ALA A 123 -13.53 15.74 -2.46
CA ALA A 123 -14.17 16.56 -1.43
C ALA A 123 -13.23 16.92 -0.25
N SER A 124 -12.13 16.18 -0.06
CA SER A 124 -11.12 16.52 0.97
C SER A 124 -10.35 17.81 0.68
N GLY A 125 -10.44 18.33 -0.56
CA GLY A 125 -9.73 19.53 -0.99
C GLY A 125 -8.24 19.35 -1.23
N ILE A 126 -7.68 18.13 -1.07
CA ILE A 126 -6.28 17.85 -1.33
C ILE A 126 -6.11 17.58 -2.85
N PRO A 127 -5.19 18.28 -3.55
CA PRO A 127 -4.99 18.10 -4.98
C PRO A 127 -4.57 16.67 -5.33
N VAL A 128 -5.26 16.02 -6.25
CA VAL A 128 -4.88 14.71 -6.79
C VAL A 128 -4.08 14.90 -8.07
N LYS A 129 -2.80 14.56 -8.06
CA LYS A 129 -1.91 14.69 -9.22
C LYS A 129 -2.08 13.56 -10.22
N LYS A 130 -2.17 12.33 -9.71
CA LYS A 130 -2.33 11.13 -10.56
C LYS A 130 -3.12 10.05 -9.84
N THR A 131 -3.92 9.33 -10.61
CA THR A 131 -4.60 8.13 -10.13
C THR A 131 -4.15 6.94 -10.97
N PHE A 132 -3.64 5.92 -10.31
CA PHE A 132 -3.38 4.60 -10.87
C PHE A 132 -4.60 3.70 -10.61
N ASP A 133 -4.81 2.71 -11.45
CA ASP A 133 -5.71 1.63 -11.10
C ASP A 133 -5.16 0.93 -9.84
N ALA A 134 -6.05 0.45 -8.98
CA ALA A 134 -5.59 -0.36 -7.86
C ALA A 134 -4.87 -1.59 -8.41
N ALA A 135 -3.79 -1.96 -7.74
CA ALA A 135 -3.04 -3.15 -8.05
C ALA A 135 -3.95 -4.37 -8.25
N SER A 136 -3.49 -5.34 -9.01
CA SER A 136 -4.17 -6.61 -9.23
C SER A 136 -4.51 -7.32 -7.91
N ASP A 137 -5.30 -8.36 -7.96
CA ASP A 137 -5.66 -9.11 -6.74
C ASP A 137 -4.44 -9.78 -6.07
N THR A 138 -3.37 -9.97 -6.84
CA THR A 138 -2.05 -10.42 -6.35
C THR A 138 -1.00 -9.59 -7.09
N PRO A 139 -0.60 -8.44 -6.53
CA PRO A 139 0.37 -7.54 -7.15
C PRO A 139 1.69 -8.22 -7.49
N ASP A 140 2.27 -7.79 -8.59
CA ASP A 140 3.57 -8.27 -9.06
C ASP A 140 4.64 -7.16 -9.09
N SER A 141 5.86 -7.55 -9.44
CA SER A 141 6.99 -6.62 -9.51
C SER A 141 6.89 -5.59 -10.64
N ALA A 142 6.06 -5.83 -11.66
CA ALA A 142 5.87 -4.86 -12.74
C ALA A 142 4.99 -3.70 -12.27
N GLU A 143 3.87 -4.00 -11.59
CA GLU A 143 2.99 -3.00 -10.98
C GLU A 143 3.73 -2.17 -9.91
N ALA A 144 4.58 -2.82 -9.10
CA ALA A 144 5.39 -2.14 -8.10
C ALA A 144 6.40 -1.17 -8.73
N ARG A 145 7.11 -1.60 -9.77
CA ARG A 145 8.10 -0.78 -10.49
C ARG A 145 7.47 0.40 -11.22
N GLU A 146 6.29 0.24 -11.81
CA GLU A 146 5.59 1.35 -12.46
C GLU A 146 5.29 2.46 -11.46
N LEU A 147 4.74 2.13 -10.30
CA LEU A 147 4.40 3.11 -9.27
C LEU A 147 5.66 3.69 -8.61
N ALA A 148 6.62 2.85 -8.22
CA ALA A 148 7.90 3.29 -7.63
C ALA A 148 8.68 4.20 -8.58
N GLY A 149 8.75 3.87 -9.88
CA GLY A 149 9.39 4.68 -10.91
C GLY A 149 8.76 6.07 -11.02
N TYR A 150 7.44 6.16 -11.08
CA TYR A 150 6.74 7.45 -11.10
C TYR A 150 7.02 8.29 -9.85
N LEU A 151 7.01 7.70 -8.66
CA LEU A 151 7.30 8.42 -7.42
C LEU A 151 8.76 8.87 -7.32
N ARG A 152 9.68 8.06 -7.84
CA ARG A 152 11.10 8.42 -7.97
C ARG A 152 11.27 9.63 -8.88
N GLU A 153 10.60 9.67 -10.04
CA GLU A 153 10.65 10.81 -10.95
C GLU A 153 10.11 12.09 -10.31
N LEU A 154 9.01 12.02 -9.55
CA LEU A 154 8.47 13.16 -8.81
C LEU A 154 9.45 13.70 -7.78
N TYR A 155 10.15 12.82 -7.08
CA TYR A 155 11.12 13.19 -6.06
C TYR A 155 12.36 13.82 -6.71
N LEU A 156 12.99 13.14 -7.65
CA LEU A 156 14.19 13.63 -8.35
C LEU A 156 13.94 14.91 -9.16
N GLY A 157 12.72 15.09 -9.64
CA GLY A 157 12.30 16.31 -10.34
C GLY A 157 11.98 17.49 -9.41
N GLY A 158 12.09 17.33 -8.09
CA GLY A 158 11.81 18.39 -7.12
C GLY A 158 10.34 18.76 -6.98
N GLU A 159 9.43 17.90 -7.48
CA GLU A 159 8.00 18.12 -7.37
C GLU A 159 7.45 17.74 -6.00
N ALA A 160 8.15 16.87 -5.29
CA ALA A 160 7.89 16.49 -3.90
C ALA A 160 9.20 16.39 -3.14
N ASP A 161 9.22 16.91 -1.91
CA ASP A 161 10.37 16.84 -1.00
C ASP A 161 10.31 15.59 -0.12
N LYS A 162 9.11 15.02 0.02
CA LYS A 162 8.86 13.77 0.73
C LYS A 162 7.80 12.96 0.02
N VAL A 163 7.97 11.66 -0.03
CA VAL A 163 6.95 10.71 -0.49
C VAL A 163 6.57 9.80 0.66
N VAL A 164 5.29 9.80 1.01
CA VAL A 164 4.74 9.05 2.15
C VAL A 164 3.62 8.14 1.68
N LEU A 165 3.79 6.84 1.92
CA LEU A 165 2.79 5.83 1.62
C LEU A 165 1.75 5.77 2.74
N VAL A 166 0.47 5.74 2.38
CA VAL A 166 -0.66 5.62 3.31
C VAL A 166 -1.46 4.38 2.95
N TYR A 167 -1.40 3.38 3.81
CA TYR A 167 -2.00 2.08 3.58
C TYR A 167 -2.45 1.43 4.89
N GLU A 168 -3.11 0.30 4.82
CA GLU A 168 -3.56 -0.44 5.99
C GLU A 168 -2.58 -1.55 6.33
N HIS A 169 -1.93 -1.42 7.49
CA HIS A 169 -1.01 -2.43 8.00
C HIS A 169 -1.76 -3.67 8.48
N TYR A 170 -1.43 -4.81 7.89
CA TYR A 170 -2.03 -6.09 8.21
C TYR A 170 -1.32 -6.75 9.40
N LYS A 171 -1.91 -6.67 10.59
CA LYS A 171 -1.42 -7.39 11.79
C LYS A 171 -2.03 -8.79 11.90
N SER A 172 -3.33 -8.90 11.65
CA SER A 172 -4.08 -10.15 11.68
C SER A 172 -5.44 -9.98 10.98
N ALA A 173 -6.18 -11.07 10.85
CA ALA A 173 -7.54 -11.03 10.28
C ALA A 173 -8.51 -10.11 11.07
N LEU A 174 -8.24 -9.86 12.35
CA LEU A 174 -9.08 -9.04 13.24
C LEU A 174 -8.50 -7.64 13.50
N ALA A 175 -7.22 -7.42 13.20
CA ALA A 175 -6.53 -6.17 13.50
C ALA A 175 -5.82 -5.62 12.26
N GLN A 176 -6.43 -4.60 11.69
CA GLN A 176 -5.91 -3.82 10.56
C GLN A 176 -5.92 -2.36 10.98
N VAL A 177 -4.84 -1.65 10.74
CA VAL A 177 -4.68 -0.27 11.19
C VAL A 177 -4.12 0.58 10.06
N PRO A 178 -4.73 1.73 9.72
CA PRO A 178 -4.12 2.70 8.82
C PRO A 178 -2.77 3.17 9.37
N VAL A 179 -1.77 3.16 8.51
CA VAL A 179 -0.42 3.61 8.83
C VAL A 179 0.13 4.48 7.72
N ASN A 180 1.16 5.22 8.04
CA ASN A 180 1.97 5.91 7.05
C ASN A 180 3.43 5.47 7.16
N MET A 181 4.12 5.45 6.01
CA MET A 181 5.53 5.11 5.92
C MET A 181 6.20 6.05 4.92
N GLN A 182 7.29 6.69 5.32
CA GLN A 182 8.11 7.45 4.38
C GLN A 182 8.81 6.50 3.41
N LEU A 183 8.64 6.77 2.12
CA LEU A 183 9.32 6.05 1.04
C LEU A 183 10.55 6.83 0.56
N LEU A 184 10.40 8.15 0.39
CA LEU A 184 11.44 9.07 -0.06
C LEU A 184 11.49 10.33 0.83
N PRO A 185 12.67 10.87 1.12
CA PRO A 185 13.97 10.25 0.90
C PRO A 185 14.08 8.90 1.63
N VAL A 186 14.89 8.01 1.06
CA VAL A 186 15.12 6.69 1.67
C VAL A 186 15.91 6.86 2.96
N VAL A 187 15.39 6.30 4.05
CA VAL A 187 16.11 6.21 5.32
C VAL A 187 16.80 4.85 5.36
N ALA A 188 18.10 4.85 5.14
CA ALA A 188 18.86 3.61 5.03
C ALA A 188 18.86 2.75 6.32
N GLY A 189 18.53 3.34 7.47
CA GLY A 189 18.59 2.66 8.77
C GLY A 189 20.02 2.49 9.28
N GLU A 190 20.14 1.86 10.44
CA GLU A 190 21.47 1.56 11.03
C GLU A 190 22.02 0.27 10.40
N ALA A 191 23.32 0.28 10.09
CA ALA A 191 24.03 -0.90 9.63
C ALA A 191 24.23 -1.86 10.81
N GLU A 192 23.80 -3.10 10.67
CA GLU A 192 24.04 -4.15 11.65
C GLU A 192 25.44 -4.77 11.40
N GLY A 193 26.31 -4.69 12.37
CA GLY A 193 27.64 -5.32 12.33
C GLY A 193 28.80 -4.32 12.15
N SER A 194 30.03 -4.83 12.13
CA SER A 194 31.21 -4.00 11.89
C SER A 194 31.31 -3.63 10.42
N ALA A 195 31.63 -2.37 10.15
CA ALA A 195 32.05 -1.93 8.83
C ALA A 195 33.34 -2.69 8.45
N GLY A 196 33.20 -3.70 7.59
CA GLY A 196 34.33 -4.35 6.98
C GLY A 196 34.86 -3.52 5.82
N ASP A 197 36.14 -3.70 5.45
CA ASP A 197 36.67 -3.11 4.22
C ASP A 197 36.03 -3.85 3.03
N TYR A 198 35.07 -3.18 2.35
CA TYR A 198 34.43 -3.70 1.15
C TYR A 198 35.10 -3.14 -0.10
N ILE A 199 35.28 -4.02 -1.08
CA ILE A 199 35.63 -3.63 -2.44
C ILE A 199 34.33 -3.49 -3.21
N PHE A 200 34.03 -2.28 -3.68
CA PHE A 200 32.83 -2.01 -4.47
C PHE A 200 33.13 -2.20 -5.97
N GLU A 201 32.29 -2.96 -6.65
CA GLU A 201 32.36 -3.16 -8.11
C GLU A 201 30.97 -2.87 -8.72
N PRO A 202 30.85 -1.94 -9.71
CA PRO A 202 31.95 -1.18 -10.33
C PRO A 202 32.48 -0.05 -9.44
N ASP A 203 31.62 0.66 -8.71
CA ASP A 203 31.95 1.69 -7.72
C ASP A 203 30.83 1.82 -6.67
N ALA A 204 31.08 2.55 -5.59
CA ALA A 204 30.18 2.66 -4.46
C ALA A 204 28.90 3.46 -4.80
N GLU A 205 29.00 4.50 -5.64
CA GLU A 205 27.88 5.37 -6.01
C GLU A 205 26.88 4.63 -6.90
N GLU A 206 27.34 3.95 -7.97
CA GLU A 206 26.48 3.15 -8.84
C GLU A 206 25.82 2.00 -8.07
N LEU A 207 26.56 1.33 -7.16
CA LEU A 207 26.00 0.28 -6.33
C LEU A 207 24.94 0.80 -5.39
N LEU A 208 25.16 1.97 -4.76
CA LEU A 208 24.23 2.60 -3.84
C LEU A 208 22.93 3.00 -4.56
N ASP A 209 23.02 3.58 -5.77
CA ASP A 209 21.84 3.94 -6.57
C ASP A 209 21.02 2.70 -6.97
N ARG A 210 21.69 1.64 -7.43
CA ARG A 210 21.02 0.37 -7.76
C ARG A 210 20.35 -0.28 -6.56
N LEU A 211 20.98 -0.26 -5.39
CA LEU A 211 20.42 -0.79 -4.16
C LEU A 211 19.24 0.06 -3.67
N ALA A 212 19.33 1.39 -3.76
CA ALA A 212 18.23 2.28 -3.43
C ALA A 212 17.01 2.02 -4.31
N GLN A 213 17.22 1.84 -5.63
CA GLN A 213 16.15 1.48 -6.54
C GLN A 213 15.53 0.11 -6.22
N LEU A 214 16.36 -0.89 -5.96
CA LEU A 214 15.90 -2.23 -5.57
C LEU A 214 15.09 -2.19 -4.27
N TYR A 215 15.53 -1.38 -3.31
CA TYR A 215 14.81 -1.15 -2.07
C TYR A 215 13.44 -0.50 -2.31
N LEU A 216 13.36 0.53 -3.17
CA LEU A 216 12.10 1.17 -3.54
C LEU A 216 11.12 0.17 -4.16
N ASP A 217 11.58 -0.62 -5.13
CA ASP A 217 10.76 -1.61 -5.83
C ASP A 217 10.25 -2.69 -4.87
N SER A 218 11.11 -3.21 -4.01
CA SER A 218 10.75 -4.25 -3.04
C SER A 218 9.83 -3.74 -1.94
N THR A 219 10.05 -2.50 -1.49
CA THR A 219 9.20 -1.84 -0.50
C THR A 219 7.82 -1.57 -1.09
N MET A 220 7.75 -1.06 -2.33
CA MET A 220 6.50 -0.83 -3.03
C MET A 220 5.70 -2.13 -3.20
N LEU A 221 6.35 -3.21 -3.65
CA LEU A 221 5.70 -4.51 -3.77
C LEU A 221 5.18 -5.02 -2.42
N SER A 222 5.95 -4.87 -1.36
CA SER A 222 5.52 -5.21 0.01
C SER A 222 4.26 -4.46 0.40
N VAL A 223 4.22 -3.15 0.18
CA VAL A 223 3.06 -2.31 0.53
C VAL A 223 1.84 -2.64 -0.32
N LEU A 224 2.02 -2.88 -1.62
CA LEU A 224 0.92 -3.31 -2.50
C LEU A 224 0.31 -4.64 -2.05
N LEU A 225 1.14 -5.63 -1.72
CA LEU A 225 0.69 -6.92 -1.20
C LEU A 225 -0.01 -6.78 0.15
N GLU A 226 0.54 -5.95 1.03
CA GLU A 226 -0.05 -5.70 2.35
C GLU A 226 -1.40 -5.00 2.26
N ALA A 227 -1.52 -3.94 1.45
CA ALA A 227 -2.77 -3.24 1.17
C ALA A 227 -3.84 -4.20 0.60
N LYS A 228 -3.45 -5.08 -0.34
CA LYS A 228 -4.37 -6.09 -0.89
C LYS A 228 -4.76 -7.15 0.12
N THR A 229 -3.85 -7.57 0.98
CA THR A 229 -4.13 -8.48 2.08
C THR A 229 -5.16 -7.86 3.04
N GLY A 230 -5.01 -6.60 3.41
CA GLY A 230 -5.97 -5.82 4.19
C GLY A 230 -7.33 -5.73 3.50
N GLU A 231 -7.37 -5.32 2.22
CA GLU A 231 -8.60 -5.21 1.44
C GLU A 231 -9.38 -6.55 1.38
N HIS A 232 -8.68 -7.67 1.09
CA HIS A 232 -9.31 -8.98 1.01
C HIS A 232 -9.79 -9.48 2.37
N THR A 233 -9.05 -9.20 3.43
CA THR A 233 -9.44 -9.54 4.81
C THR A 233 -10.69 -8.77 5.23
N ALA A 234 -10.71 -7.46 5.03
CA ALA A 234 -11.85 -6.60 5.34
C ALA A 234 -13.10 -7.04 4.55
N ARG A 235 -12.93 -7.38 3.27
CA ARG A 235 -14.03 -7.90 2.45
C ARG A 235 -14.52 -9.25 2.94
N MET A 236 -13.65 -10.18 3.28
CA MET A 236 -14.01 -11.49 3.83
C MET A 236 -14.81 -11.33 5.13
N THR A 237 -14.37 -10.47 6.03
CA THR A 237 -15.06 -10.19 7.31
C THR A 237 -16.42 -9.53 7.07
N ALA A 238 -16.50 -8.52 6.20
CA ALA A 238 -17.77 -7.88 5.85
C ALA A 238 -18.76 -8.85 5.24
N MET A 239 -18.32 -9.75 4.35
CA MET A 239 -19.18 -10.77 3.75
C MET A 239 -19.56 -11.86 4.74
N THR A 240 -18.73 -12.18 5.73
CA THR A 240 -19.08 -13.08 6.85
C THR A 240 -20.23 -12.48 7.64
N SER A 241 -20.08 -11.25 8.13
CA SER A 241 -21.14 -10.56 8.89
C SER A 241 -22.43 -10.39 8.07
N ALA A 242 -22.31 -10.08 6.77
CA ALA A 242 -23.46 -9.97 5.90
C ALA A 242 -24.20 -11.33 5.73
N THR A 243 -23.48 -12.45 5.67
CA THR A 243 -24.05 -13.78 5.56
C THR A 243 -24.74 -14.18 6.87
N ASP A 244 -24.10 -13.94 8.02
CA ASP A 244 -24.62 -14.26 9.35
C ASP A 244 -25.90 -13.44 9.66
N ASN A 245 -25.98 -12.19 9.17
CA ASN A 245 -27.18 -11.36 9.32
C ASN A 245 -28.37 -11.80 8.42
N THR A 246 -28.18 -12.78 7.56
CA THR A 246 -29.25 -13.35 6.69
C THR A 246 -29.78 -14.70 7.20
N ASP A 247 -29.23 -15.23 8.28
CA ASP A 247 -29.72 -16.38 9.02
C ASP A 247 -30.78 -15.97 10.03
#